data_584809c90501b093c2761e861780f2ba
#
_entry.id   584809c90501b093c2761e861780f2ba
#
_cell.length_a   1.000
_cell.length_b   1.000
_cell.length_c   1.000
_cell.angle_alpha   90.00
_cell.angle_beta   90.00
_cell.angle_gamma   90.00
#
_symmetry.space_group_name_H-M   'P 1'
#
loop_
_entity.id
_entity.type
_entity.pdbx_description
1 polymer ?
#
loop_
_entity_poly.entity_id
_entity_poly.type
_entity_poly.pdbx_seq_one_letter_code
_entity_poly.pdbx_strand_id
1 'polypeptide(L)'
;MARRAFSSLRAFGISSEIRTYRQRAFNRANRYQLHISGSPRALQLLNEAGVLDAGLAPIEAPPARVTARACCRAAYLRGALLGSGSLSGPPSLHLEIRTTSLEGAGFLAAIAAREGVELQVAERDRHAVAYAKGTDAVGGLLALTGASEIALSLAERSVIGEARAGANRLANADQANIERASQAAQAQLRAIRRLQRLGQLERLSPALRGAAQLRLRNPQRSVAELAERAGIPKPTLHGRLRRLQELAGKRG
;
A
#
# COMPACT_ATOMS: atom_id res chain seq x y z
N MET A 1 -14.79 -16.58 17.10
CA MET A 1 -15.87 -16.42 16.12
C MET A 1 -16.85 -17.59 16.15
N ALA A 2 -16.46 -18.80 15.76
CA ALA A 2 -17.33 -19.97 15.74
C ALA A 2 -18.11 -20.19 17.07
N ARG A 3 -17.49 -19.95 18.23
CA ARG A 3 -18.16 -20.00 19.53
C ARG A 3 -19.29 -18.99 19.68
N ARG A 4 -19.16 -17.76 19.17
CA ARG A 4 -20.23 -16.73 19.22
C ARG A 4 -21.41 -17.15 18.35
N ALA A 5 -21.16 -17.60 17.13
CA ALA A 5 -22.22 -18.11 16.26
C ALA A 5 -22.90 -19.32 16.86
N PHE A 6 -22.16 -20.27 17.45
CA PHE A 6 -22.69 -21.40 18.21
C PHE A 6 -23.58 -20.93 19.36
N SER A 7 -23.14 -19.98 20.17
CA SER A 7 -23.93 -19.45 21.30
C SER A 7 -25.22 -18.77 20.83
N SER A 8 -25.14 -18.01 19.71
CA SER A 8 -26.31 -17.36 19.11
C SER A 8 -27.36 -18.40 18.64
N LEU A 9 -26.89 -19.42 17.90
CA LEU A 9 -27.78 -20.50 17.44
C LEU A 9 -28.43 -21.24 18.60
N ARG A 10 -27.65 -21.53 19.65
CA ARG A 10 -28.16 -22.15 20.88
C ARG A 10 -29.22 -21.29 21.56
N ALA A 11 -29.05 -19.97 21.59
CA ALA A 11 -30.05 -19.04 22.15
C ALA A 11 -31.38 -19.07 21.38
N PHE A 12 -31.34 -19.39 20.08
CA PHE A 12 -32.53 -19.63 19.26
C PHE A 12 -33.05 -21.08 19.32
N GLY A 13 -32.46 -21.92 20.17
CA GLY A 13 -32.82 -23.32 20.30
C GLY A 13 -32.37 -24.20 19.14
N ILE A 14 -31.37 -23.77 18.38
CA ILE A 14 -30.82 -24.54 17.27
C ILE A 14 -29.60 -25.34 17.72
N SER A 15 -29.65 -26.66 17.50
CA SER A 15 -28.50 -27.54 17.70
C SER A 15 -27.45 -27.33 16.58
N SER A 16 -26.25 -27.13 17.00
CA SER A 16 -25.12 -26.97 16.07
C SER A 16 -23.81 -27.56 16.63
N GLU A 17 -22.86 -27.86 15.77
CA GLU A 17 -21.61 -28.47 16.14
C GLU A 17 -20.44 -27.65 15.55
N ILE A 18 -19.39 -27.41 16.33
CA ILE A 18 -18.16 -26.77 15.82
C ILE A 18 -17.18 -27.87 15.44
N ARG A 19 -16.90 -27.98 14.16
CA ARG A 19 -15.87 -28.90 13.62
C ARG A 19 -14.59 -28.12 13.35
N THR A 20 -13.46 -28.69 13.75
CA THR A 20 -12.14 -28.10 13.55
C THR A 20 -11.37 -28.94 12.52
N TYR A 21 -10.79 -28.28 11.53
CA TYR A 21 -9.93 -28.96 10.57
C TYR A 21 -8.67 -28.13 10.27
N ARG A 22 -7.60 -28.80 9.89
CA ARG A 22 -6.35 -28.17 9.46
C ARG A 22 -6.28 -28.18 7.94
N GLN A 23 -6.09 -27.02 7.34
CA GLN A 23 -5.80 -26.92 5.92
C GLN A 23 -4.36 -27.36 5.64
N ARG A 24 -4.14 -28.28 4.70
CA ARG A 24 -2.79 -28.81 4.39
C ARG A 24 -1.91 -27.82 3.63
N ALA A 25 -2.48 -26.78 2.97
CA ALA A 25 -1.79 -25.79 2.16
C ALA A 25 -1.62 -24.44 2.91
N PHE A 26 -0.48 -23.80 2.72
CA PHE A 26 -0.09 -22.43 3.03
C PHE A 26 0.02 -21.99 4.49
N ASN A 27 -0.85 -22.38 5.36
CA ASN A 27 -0.78 -21.94 6.75
C ASN A 27 -1.46 -22.97 7.61
N ARG A 28 -0.76 -23.80 8.30
CA ARG A 28 -1.31 -24.87 9.16
C ARG A 28 -2.30 -24.38 10.24
N ALA A 29 -2.96 -23.25 9.98
CA ALA A 29 -3.96 -22.65 10.86
C ALA A 29 -5.20 -23.55 11.00
N ASN A 30 -5.72 -23.63 12.21
CA ASN A 30 -6.98 -24.30 12.49
C ASN A 30 -8.12 -23.51 11.85
N ARG A 31 -8.94 -24.18 11.07
CA ARG A 31 -10.18 -23.67 10.53
C ARG A 31 -11.37 -24.26 11.31
N TYR A 32 -12.41 -23.46 11.44
CA TYR A 32 -13.61 -23.84 12.19
C TYR A 32 -14.78 -23.81 11.23
N GLN A 33 -15.55 -24.88 11.22
CA GLN A 33 -16.81 -25.00 10.51
C GLN A 33 -17.93 -25.19 11.51
N LEU A 34 -18.98 -24.39 11.37
CA LEU A 34 -20.18 -24.55 12.17
C LEU A 34 -21.16 -25.42 11.36
N HIS A 35 -21.44 -26.58 11.88
CA HIS A 35 -22.40 -27.50 11.29
C HIS A 35 -23.76 -27.35 12.00
N ILE A 36 -24.83 -27.10 11.22
CA ILE A 36 -26.19 -26.96 11.69
C ILE A 36 -26.99 -28.14 11.16
N SER A 37 -27.69 -28.86 12.04
CA SER A 37 -28.58 -29.95 11.64
C SER A 37 -29.77 -29.36 10.87
N GLY A 38 -30.21 -30.04 9.81
CA GLY A 38 -31.35 -29.63 8.96
C GLY A 38 -32.71 -29.82 9.61
N SER A 39 -32.87 -29.43 10.89
CA SER A 39 -34.16 -29.46 11.56
C SER A 39 -35.09 -28.39 10.99
N PRO A 40 -36.44 -28.61 11.01
CA PRO A 40 -37.38 -27.60 10.51
C PRO A 40 -37.18 -26.23 11.14
N ARG A 41 -36.89 -26.19 12.44
CA ARG A 41 -36.60 -24.94 13.17
C ARG A 41 -35.32 -24.25 12.69
N ALA A 42 -34.29 -25.03 12.37
CA ALA A 42 -33.04 -24.48 11.82
C ALA A 42 -33.25 -23.90 10.42
N LEU A 43 -33.97 -24.59 9.56
CA LEU A 43 -34.31 -24.11 8.21
C LEU A 43 -35.17 -22.84 8.28
N GLN A 44 -36.16 -22.80 9.17
CA GLN A 44 -36.98 -21.61 9.41
C GLN A 44 -36.10 -20.43 9.85
N LEU A 45 -35.21 -20.60 10.83
CA LEU A 45 -34.31 -19.55 11.29
C LEU A 45 -33.41 -19.05 10.16
N LEU A 46 -32.85 -19.93 9.35
CA LEU A 46 -31.98 -19.55 8.22
C LEU A 46 -32.74 -18.76 7.14
N ASN A 47 -34.02 -19.13 6.90
CA ASN A 47 -34.89 -18.36 6.01
C ASN A 47 -35.23 -16.98 6.59
N GLU A 48 -35.61 -16.89 7.85
CA GLU A 48 -35.92 -15.63 8.55
C GLU A 48 -34.70 -14.71 8.62
N ALA A 49 -33.49 -15.29 8.79
CA ALA A 49 -32.21 -14.58 8.78
C ALA A 49 -31.76 -14.14 7.36
N GLY A 50 -32.47 -14.57 6.31
CA GLY A 50 -32.11 -14.23 4.94
C GLY A 50 -30.87 -14.94 4.44
N VAL A 51 -30.66 -16.18 4.86
CA VAL A 51 -29.60 -17.08 4.36
C VAL A 51 -30.18 -18.03 3.30
N LEU A 52 -31.45 -18.44 3.48
CA LEU A 52 -32.17 -19.29 2.54
C LEU A 52 -33.42 -18.57 2.04
N ASP A 53 -33.83 -18.86 0.83
CA ASP A 53 -35.12 -18.44 0.27
C ASP A 53 -36.25 -19.33 0.73
N ALA A 54 -37.48 -19.09 0.22
CA ALA A 54 -38.66 -19.91 0.53
C ALA A 54 -38.52 -21.36 0.00
N GLY A 55 -37.70 -21.60 -1.01
CA GLY A 55 -37.37 -22.90 -1.56
C GLY A 55 -36.22 -23.60 -0.85
N LEU A 56 -35.66 -22.99 0.22
CA LEU A 56 -34.51 -23.46 0.99
C LEU A 56 -33.19 -23.45 0.20
N ALA A 57 -33.11 -22.66 -0.88
CA ALA A 57 -31.87 -22.42 -1.61
C ALA A 57 -31.10 -21.25 -0.97
N PRO A 58 -29.76 -21.30 -0.94
CA PRO A 58 -28.93 -20.17 -0.50
C PRO A 58 -29.18 -18.92 -1.34
N ILE A 59 -29.25 -17.77 -0.71
CA ILE A 59 -29.41 -16.47 -1.39
C ILE A 59 -28.15 -15.63 -1.23
N GLU A 60 -27.81 -14.88 -2.28
CA GLU A 60 -26.60 -14.03 -2.32
C GLU A 60 -26.80 -12.69 -1.60
N ALA A 61 -28.03 -12.16 -1.65
CA ALA A 61 -28.41 -10.93 -0.97
C ALA A 61 -29.65 -11.17 -0.11
N PRO A 62 -29.59 -10.85 1.20
CA PRO A 62 -30.74 -11.05 2.08
C PRO A 62 -31.88 -10.08 1.72
N PRO A 63 -33.14 -10.40 2.06
CA PRO A 63 -34.27 -9.50 1.92
C PRO A 63 -34.02 -8.16 2.62
N ALA A 64 -34.54 -7.05 2.07
CA ALA A 64 -34.31 -5.70 2.56
C ALA A 64 -34.62 -5.51 4.06
N ARG A 65 -35.58 -6.27 4.60
CA ARG A 65 -35.93 -6.25 6.03
C ARG A 65 -34.75 -6.58 6.96
N VAL A 66 -33.83 -7.45 6.51
CA VAL A 66 -32.64 -7.89 7.30
C VAL A 66 -31.65 -6.76 7.50
N THR A 67 -31.54 -5.84 6.54
CA THR A 67 -30.61 -4.70 6.57
C THR A 67 -31.30 -3.34 6.54
N ALA A 68 -32.56 -3.28 6.96
CA ALA A 68 -33.36 -2.06 6.94
C ALA A 68 -32.77 -0.96 7.83
N ARG A 69 -32.34 -1.31 9.06
CA ARG A 69 -31.79 -0.37 10.03
C ARG A 69 -30.25 -0.27 9.92
N ALA A 70 -29.69 0.89 10.27
CA ALA A 70 -28.23 1.11 10.31
C ALA A 70 -27.50 0.06 11.18
N CYS A 71 -28.03 -0.23 12.37
CA CYS A 71 -27.47 -1.26 13.26
C CYS A 71 -27.49 -2.67 12.64
N CYS A 72 -28.52 -2.97 11.82
CA CYS A 72 -28.62 -4.25 11.13
C CYS A 72 -27.60 -4.34 10.00
N ARG A 73 -27.39 -3.25 9.23
CA ARG A 73 -26.34 -3.18 8.19
C ARG A 73 -24.96 -3.34 8.80
N ALA A 74 -24.66 -2.63 9.87
CA ALA A 74 -23.40 -2.78 10.62
C ALA A 74 -23.19 -4.21 11.13
N ALA A 75 -24.23 -4.85 11.68
CA ALA A 75 -24.17 -6.23 12.14
C ALA A 75 -23.94 -7.22 10.99
N TYR A 76 -24.60 -7.00 9.85
CA TYR A 76 -24.44 -7.84 8.66
C TYR A 76 -23.01 -7.73 8.11
N LEU A 77 -22.49 -6.50 7.92
CA LEU A 77 -21.12 -6.27 7.49
C LEU A 77 -20.09 -6.86 8.47
N ARG A 78 -20.34 -6.75 9.76
CA ARG A 78 -19.51 -7.40 10.79
C ARG A 78 -19.52 -8.92 10.63
N GLY A 79 -20.67 -9.53 10.40
CA GLY A 79 -20.80 -10.97 10.16
C GLY A 79 -20.02 -11.40 8.92
N ALA A 80 -20.18 -10.69 7.81
CA ALA A 80 -19.48 -10.95 6.55
C ALA A 80 -17.97 -10.80 6.70
N LEU A 81 -17.51 -9.71 7.31
CA LEU A 81 -16.09 -9.47 7.59
C LEU A 81 -15.49 -10.57 8.44
N LEU A 82 -16.20 -10.98 9.45
CA LEU A 82 -15.76 -12.01 10.36
C LEU A 82 -15.81 -13.42 9.72
N GLY A 83 -16.70 -13.68 8.78
CA GLY A 83 -16.85 -14.98 8.09
C GLY A 83 -15.84 -15.19 6.97
N SER A 84 -15.62 -14.17 6.16
CA SER A 84 -14.84 -14.26 4.92
C SER A 84 -13.91 -13.07 4.67
N GLY A 85 -13.72 -12.19 5.67
CA GLY A 85 -12.86 -11.03 5.56
C GLY A 85 -11.37 -11.34 5.68
N SER A 86 -10.58 -10.51 5.04
CA SER A 86 -9.12 -10.49 5.12
C SER A 86 -8.64 -9.05 5.24
N LEU A 87 -7.68 -8.80 6.13
CA LEU A 87 -7.10 -7.49 6.38
C LEU A 87 -5.58 -7.58 6.25
N SER A 88 -5.01 -6.76 5.38
CA SER A 88 -3.56 -6.53 5.26
C SER A 88 -3.19 -5.22 5.93
N GLY A 89 -2.11 -5.23 6.68
CA GLY A 89 -1.60 -4.06 7.41
C GLY A 89 -0.71 -3.13 6.59
N PRO A 90 -0.17 -2.06 7.22
CA PRO A 90 0.74 -1.14 6.59
C PRO A 90 1.95 -1.83 5.95
N PRO A 91 2.54 -1.26 4.88
CA PRO A 91 2.26 0.10 4.36
C PRO A 91 1.03 0.20 3.45
N SER A 92 0.45 -0.91 3.05
CA SER A 92 -0.68 -0.96 2.11
C SER A 92 -1.90 -1.56 2.81
N LEU A 93 -2.71 -0.69 3.42
CA LEU A 93 -3.97 -1.11 4.04
C LEU A 93 -4.95 -1.58 2.96
N HIS A 94 -5.37 -2.82 3.08
CA HIS A 94 -6.34 -3.45 2.21
C HIS A 94 -7.22 -4.40 3.02
N LEU A 95 -8.51 -4.21 2.93
CA LEU A 95 -9.50 -5.07 3.54
C LEU A 95 -10.42 -5.59 2.45
N GLU A 96 -10.64 -6.90 2.40
CA GLU A 96 -11.57 -7.52 1.47
C GLU A 96 -12.52 -8.47 2.20
N ILE A 97 -13.74 -8.58 1.69
CA ILE A 97 -14.76 -9.56 2.11
C ILE A 97 -15.08 -10.39 0.86
N ARG A 98 -14.86 -11.69 0.95
CA ARG A 98 -15.12 -12.63 -0.15
C ARG A 98 -16.58 -13.07 -0.14
N THR A 99 -17.15 -13.15 -1.33
CA THR A 99 -18.50 -13.65 -1.59
C THR A 99 -18.45 -14.73 -2.68
N THR A 100 -19.51 -15.49 -2.83
CA THR A 100 -19.64 -16.51 -3.86
C THR A 100 -19.90 -15.91 -5.23
N SER A 101 -20.54 -14.72 -5.27
CA SER A 101 -20.97 -14.07 -6.51
C SER A 101 -20.69 -12.56 -6.50
N LEU A 102 -20.75 -11.97 -7.68
CA LEU A 102 -20.68 -10.52 -7.88
C LEU A 102 -21.88 -9.81 -7.24
N GLU A 103 -23.06 -10.44 -7.26
CA GLU A 103 -24.27 -9.92 -6.61
C GLU A 103 -24.07 -9.77 -5.11
N GLY A 104 -23.55 -10.78 -4.42
CA GLY A 104 -23.23 -10.72 -2.99
C GLY A 104 -22.19 -9.63 -2.66
N ALA A 105 -21.16 -9.47 -3.49
CA ALA A 105 -20.17 -8.40 -3.30
C ALA A 105 -20.80 -7.02 -3.52
N GLY A 106 -21.64 -6.86 -4.55
CA GLY A 106 -22.38 -5.63 -4.82
C GLY A 106 -23.33 -5.26 -3.70
N PHE A 107 -24.00 -6.25 -3.11
CA PHE A 107 -24.87 -6.04 -1.97
C PHE A 107 -24.09 -5.51 -0.74
N LEU A 108 -22.93 -6.09 -0.42
CA LEU A 108 -22.07 -5.60 0.66
C LEU A 108 -21.62 -4.15 0.42
N ALA A 109 -21.24 -3.82 -0.81
CA ALA A 109 -20.86 -2.46 -1.18
C ALA A 109 -22.05 -1.49 -1.04
N ALA A 110 -23.23 -1.88 -1.48
CA ALA A 110 -24.43 -1.05 -1.38
C ALA A 110 -24.84 -0.75 0.06
N ILE A 111 -24.81 -1.72 0.97
CA ILE A 111 -25.14 -1.49 2.39
C ILE A 111 -24.06 -0.71 3.14
N ALA A 112 -22.78 -0.84 2.75
CA ALA A 112 -21.69 -0.05 3.30
C ALA A 112 -21.79 1.42 2.85
N ALA A 113 -22.11 1.66 1.58
CA ALA A 113 -22.30 3.02 1.03
C ALA A 113 -23.43 3.79 1.74
N ARG A 114 -24.49 3.11 2.16
CA ARG A 114 -25.58 3.72 2.98
C ARG A 114 -25.10 4.21 4.35
N GLU A 115 -23.98 3.70 4.83
CA GLU A 115 -23.33 4.13 6.08
C GLU A 115 -22.11 5.03 5.82
N GLY A 116 -21.94 5.54 4.60
CA GLY A 116 -20.85 6.43 4.22
C GLY A 116 -19.50 5.74 4.01
N VAL A 117 -19.48 4.41 3.83
CA VAL A 117 -18.24 3.66 3.56
C VAL A 117 -18.28 3.12 2.14
N GLU A 118 -17.33 3.58 1.31
CA GLU A 118 -17.21 3.12 -0.07
C GLU A 118 -16.40 1.83 -0.17
N LEU A 119 -17.01 0.78 -0.70
CA LEU A 119 -16.35 -0.46 -1.07
C LEU A 119 -16.34 -0.61 -2.58
N GLN A 120 -15.21 -1.03 -3.13
CA GLN A 120 -15.09 -1.45 -4.50
C GLN A 120 -15.45 -2.91 -4.64
N VAL A 121 -15.90 -3.31 -5.84
CA VAL A 121 -16.28 -4.69 -6.15
C VAL A 121 -15.39 -5.21 -7.27
N ALA A 122 -14.91 -6.44 -7.13
CA ALA A 122 -14.14 -7.12 -8.16
C ALA A 122 -14.48 -8.59 -8.25
N GLU A 123 -14.56 -9.09 -9.45
CA GLU A 123 -14.69 -10.51 -9.75
C GLU A 123 -13.30 -11.17 -9.79
N ARG A 124 -13.22 -12.40 -9.30
CA ARG A 124 -12.05 -13.27 -9.33
C ARG A 124 -12.46 -14.61 -9.95
N ASP A 125 -11.50 -15.44 -10.33
CA ASP A 125 -11.76 -16.71 -11.05
C ASP A 125 -12.83 -17.61 -10.41
N ARG A 126 -12.94 -17.62 -9.08
CA ARG A 126 -13.84 -18.53 -8.34
C ARG A 126 -14.70 -17.84 -7.29
N HIS A 127 -14.67 -16.52 -7.19
CA HIS A 127 -15.39 -15.76 -6.17
C HIS A 127 -15.41 -14.27 -6.54
N ALA A 128 -16.22 -13.50 -5.88
CA ALA A 128 -16.15 -12.04 -5.94
C ALA A 128 -15.69 -11.46 -4.60
N VAL A 129 -15.28 -10.22 -4.60
CA VAL A 129 -14.84 -9.51 -3.40
C VAL A 129 -15.43 -8.11 -3.36
N ALA A 130 -15.90 -7.70 -2.17
CA ALA A 130 -16.10 -6.30 -1.83
C ALA A 130 -14.88 -5.85 -1.00
N TYR A 131 -14.20 -4.76 -1.41
CA TYR A 131 -12.94 -4.39 -0.78
C TYR A 131 -12.78 -2.88 -0.59
N ALA A 132 -11.99 -2.52 0.42
CA ALA A 132 -11.55 -1.17 0.72
C ALA A 132 -10.02 -1.08 0.66
N LYS A 133 -9.49 0.06 0.18
CA LYS A 133 -8.06 0.38 0.21
C LYS A 133 -7.83 1.72 0.87
N GLY A 134 -6.69 1.83 1.53
CA GLY A 134 -6.29 3.06 2.23
C GLY A 134 -6.91 3.19 3.62
N THR A 135 -6.40 4.16 4.35
CA THR A 135 -6.69 4.34 5.79
C THR A 135 -8.15 4.69 6.04
N ASP A 136 -8.73 5.58 5.21
CA ASP A 136 -10.08 6.11 5.44
C ASP A 136 -11.16 5.06 5.21
N ALA A 137 -11.15 4.40 4.04
CA ALA A 137 -12.16 3.40 3.72
C ALA A 137 -12.05 2.15 4.60
N VAL A 138 -10.83 1.67 4.86
CA VAL A 138 -10.59 0.53 5.76
C VAL A 138 -10.95 0.89 7.19
N GLY A 139 -10.53 2.07 7.67
CA GLY A 139 -10.87 2.57 9.00
C GLY A 139 -12.36 2.76 9.19
N GLY A 140 -13.05 3.33 8.20
CA GLY A 140 -14.50 3.50 8.19
C GLY A 140 -15.24 2.17 8.31
N LEU A 141 -14.85 1.15 7.52
CA LEU A 141 -15.47 -0.18 7.60
C LEU A 141 -15.22 -0.87 8.95
N LEU A 142 -14.01 -0.75 9.49
CA LEU A 142 -13.68 -1.29 10.80
C LEU A 142 -14.48 -0.61 11.91
N ALA A 143 -14.57 0.73 11.90
CA ALA A 143 -15.37 1.49 12.85
C ALA A 143 -16.86 1.12 12.76
N LEU A 144 -17.42 1.08 11.56
CA LEU A 144 -18.80 0.69 11.30
C LEU A 144 -19.09 -0.73 11.84
N THR A 145 -18.15 -1.63 11.71
CA THR A 145 -18.29 -3.02 12.21
C THR A 145 -17.94 -3.18 13.69
N GLY A 146 -17.65 -2.08 14.42
CA GLY A 146 -17.38 -2.08 15.86
C GLY A 146 -15.95 -2.42 16.24
N ALA A 147 -15.00 -2.26 15.33
CA ALA A 147 -13.57 -2.46 15.55
C ALA A 147 -12.80 -1.11 15.56
N SER A 148 -13.36 -0.09 16.21
CA SER A 148 -12.83 1.29 16.22
C SER A 148 -11.42 1.40 16.79
N GLU A 149 -11.08 0.62 17.82
CA GLU A 149 -9.71 0.58 18.38
C GLU A 149 -8.69 0.07 17.37
N ILE A 150 -9.07 -0.95 16.59
CA ILE A 150 -8.21 -1.47 15.52
C ILE A 150 -8.06 -0.43 14.41
N ALA A 151 -9.14 0.24 14.02
CA ALA A 151 -9.12 1.31 13.04
C ALA A 151 -8.14 2.42 13.44
N LEU A 152 -8.21 2.89 14.69
CA LEU A 152 -7.33 3.91 15.24
C LEU A 152 -5.86 3.46 15.24
N SER A 153 -5.59 2.26 15.75
CA SER A 153 -4.22 1.70 15.75
C SER A 153 -3.62 1.55 14.35
N LEU A 154 -4.43 1.22 13.35
CA LEU A 154 -3.97 1.13 11.96
C LEU A 154 -3.70 2.52 11.36
N ALA A 155 -4.54 3.51 11.68
CA ALA A 155 -4.33 4.90 11.27
C ALA A 155 -3.02 5.46 11.82
N GLU A 156 -2.74 5.28 13.11
CA GLU A 156 -1.48 5.69 13.74
C GLU A 156 -0.26 5.03 13.07
N ARG A 157 -0.31 3.72 12.82
CA ARG A 157 0.76 2.99 12.13
C ARG A 157 0.96 3.46 10.70
N SER A 158 -0.11 3.82 9.99
CA SER A 158 -0.05 4.35 8.63
C SER A 158 0.71 5.68 8.60
N VAL A 159 0.38 6.62 9.49
CA VAL A 159 1.07 7.93 9.61
C VAL A 159 2.56 7.74 9.89
N ILE A 160 2.91 6.88 10.85
CA ILE A 160 4.32 6.59 11.18
C ILE A 160 5.03 5.95 9.97
N GLY A 161 4.36 5.04 9.28
CA GLY A 161 4.89 4.38 8.08
C GLY A 161 5.17 5.36 6.93
N GLU A 162 4.25 6.28 6.68
CA GLU A 162 4.40 7.32 5.66
C GLU A 162 5.53 8.30 5.99
N ALA A 163 5.64 8.73 7.25
CA ALA A 163 6.72 9.58 7.71
C ALA A 163 8.09 8.91 7.52
N ARG A 164 8.23 7.64 7.89
CA ARG A 164 9.46 6.85 7.69
C ARG A 164 9.78 6.67 6.21
N ALA A 165 8.79 6.35 5.38
CA ALA A 165 8.98 6.21 3.94
C ALA A 165 9.39 7.54 3.30
N GLY A 166 8.84 8.67 3.75
CA GLY A 166 9.24 10.02 3.34
C GLY A 166 10.70 10.32 3.68
N ALA A 167 11.11 10.07 4.92
CA ALA A 167 12.49 10.25 5.38
C ALA A 167 13.48 9.37 4.58
N ASN A 168 13.14 8.10 4.35
CA ASN A 168 13.97 7.19 3.54
C ASN A 168 14.10 7.67 2.08
N ARG A 169 13.02 8.15 1.47
CA ARG A 169 13.09 8.70 0.09
C ARG A 169 13.98 9.93 0.03
N LEU A 170 13.91 10.83 1.01
CA LEU A 170 14.76 12.00 1.10
C LEU A 170 16.23 11.60 1.26
N ALA A 171 16.55 10.72 2.20
CA ALA A 171 17.91 10.21 2.41
C ALA A 171 18.49 9.52 1.17
N ASN A 172 17.69 8.68 0.49
CA ASN A 172 18.10 8.03 -0.76
C ASN A 172 18.34 9.05 -1.90
N ALA A 173 17.52 10.10 -1.99
CA ALA A 173 17.70 11.16 -2.98
C ALA A 173 18.99 11.96 -2.71
N ASP A 174 19.26 12.28 -1.44
CA ASP A 174 20.48 12.98 -1.03
C ASP A 174 21.73 12.13 -1.32
N GLN A 175 21.69 10.84 -0.96
CA GLN A 175 22.78 9.92 -1.25
C GLN A 175 23.05 9.82 -2.77
N ALA A 176 22.01 9.67 -3.58
CA ALA A 176 22.13 9.61 -5.04
C ALA A 176 22.66 10.94 -5.63
N ASN A 177 22.33 12.08 -5.02
CA ASN A 177 22.89 13.39 -5.41
C ASN A 177 24.36 13.50 -5.09
N ILE A 178 24.79 13.06 -3.91
CA ILE A 178 26.20 13.03 -3.49
C ILE A 178 27.02 12.12 -4.43
N GLU A 179 26.53 10.94 -4.73
CA GLU A 179 27.17 9.99 -5.62
C GLU A 179 27.36 10.56 -7.03
N ARG A 180 26.29 11.15 -7.61
CA ARG A 180 26.36 11.82 -8.92
C ARG A 180 27.33 12.97 -8.93
N ALA A 181 27.36 13.80 -7.89
CA ALA A 181 28.30 14.90 -7.76
C ALA A 181 29.76 14.41 -7.66
N SER A 182 30.01 13.35 -6.89
CA SER A 182 31.31 12.72 -6.74
C SER A 182 31.80 12.12 -8.06
N GLN A 183 30.97 11.36 -8.77
CA GLN A 183 31.29 10.78 -10.06
C GLN A 183 31.61 11.87 -11.11
N ALA A 184 30.82 12.95 -11.13
CA ALA A 184 31.07 14.09 -12.02
C ALA A 184 32.39 14.78 -11.68
N ALA A 185 32.70 15.01 -10.42
CA ALA A 185 33.97 15.59 -9.99
C ALA A 185 35.17 14.74 -10.40
N GLN A 186 35.10 13.43 -10.21
CA GLN A 186 36.16 12.50 -10.64
C GLN A 186 36.35 12.48 -12.16
N ALA A 187 35.25 12.51 -12.93
CA ALA A 187 35.32 12.58 -14.38
C ALA A 187 35.98 13.88 -14.85
N GLN A 188 35.65 15.01 -14.22
CA GLN A 188 36.30 16.31 -14.49
C GLN A 188 37.77 16.27 -14.16
N LEU A 189 38.15 15.73 -13.01
CA LEU A 189 39.58 15.61 -12.62
C LEU A 189 40.38 14.72 -13.59
N ARG A 190 39.80 13.58 -14.00
CA ARG A 190 40.44 12.72 -15.00
C ARG A 190 40.68 13.45 -16.33
N ALA A 191 39.67 14.19 -16.78
CA ALA A 191 39.79 14.99 -18.02
C ALA A 191 40.86 16.07 -17.93
N ILE A 192 40.88 16.85 -16.84
CA ILE A 192 41.86 17.90 -16.62
C ILE A 192 43.30 17.33 -16.57
N ARG A 193 43.50 16.24 -15.80
CA ARG A 193 44.82 15.58 -15.70
C ARG A 193 45.29 15.01 -17.04
N ARG A 194 44.36 14.52 -17.89
CA ARG A 194 44.66 14.08 -19.25
C ARG A 194 45.17 15.26 -20.11
N LEU A 195 44.45 16.40 -20.08
CA LEU A 195 44.87 17.61 -20.81
C LEU A 195 46.22 18.13 -20.32
N GLN A 196 46.54 18.06 -19.02
CA GLN A 196 47.84 18.41 -18.47
C GLN A 196 48.95 17.50 -19.02
N ARG A 197 48.77 16.18 -18.98
CA ARG A 197 49.78 15.22 -19.49
C ARG A 197 50.05 15.38 -20.98
N LEU A 198 49.06 15.84 -21.76
CA LEU A 198 49.19 16.09 -23.19
C LEU A 198 49.74 17.51 -23.51
N GLY A 199 50.08 18.32 -22.52
CA GLY A 199 50.52 19.70 -22.71
C GLY A 199 49.50 20.63 -23.34
N GLN A 200 48.21 20.18 -23.36
CA GLN A 200 47.11 20.92 -24.00
C GLN A 200 46.50 21.97 -23.08
N LEU A 201 46.58 21.79 -21.76
CA LEU A 201 45.95 22.67 -20.80
C LEU A 201 46.45 24.12 -20.92
N GLU A 202 47.73 24.32 -21.14
CA GLU A 202 48.35 25.64 -21.24
C GLU A 202 47.94 26.41 -22.52
N ARG A 203 47.46 25.68 -23.53
CA ARG A 203 47.01 26.26 -24.82
C ARG A 203 45.53 26.68 -24.76
N LEU A 204 44.83 26.39 -23.66
CA LEU A 204 43.42 26.75 -23.51
C LEU A 204 43.26 28.22 -23.08
N SER A 205 42.03 28.74 -23.27
CA SER A 205 41.71 30.10 -22.82
C SER A 205 41.92 30.28 -21.32
N PRO A 206 42.22 31.49 -20.85
CA PRO A 206 42.40 31.78 -19.42
C PRO A 206 41.19 31.34 -18.57
N ALA A 207 39.96 31.46 -19.09
CA ALA A 207 38.73 31.03 -18.42
C ALA A 207 38.65 29.51 -18.20
N LEU A 208 39.10 28.70 -19.16
CA LEU A 208 39.13 27.23 -19.04
C LEU A 208 40.28 26.78 -18.12
N ARG A 209 41.46 27.43 -18.23
CA ARG A 209 42.58 27.17 -17.32
C ARG A 209 42.21 27.47 -15.86
N GLY A 210 41.54 28.60 -15.61
CA GLY A 210 41.07 28.97 -14.28
C GLY A 210 40.06 27.97 -13.70
N ALA A 211 39.11 27.50 -14.52
CA ALA A 211 38.17 26.46 -14.11
C ALA A 211 38.88 25.12 -13.80
N ALA A 212 39.87 24.73 -14.57
CA ALA A 212 40.68 23.54 -14.32
C ALA A 212 41.46 23.64 -13.01
N GLN A 213 42.15 24.74 -12.77
CA GLN A 213 42.91 25.00 -11.53
C GLN A 213 42.00 25.00 -10.29
N LEU A 214 40.81 25.62 -10.39
CA LEU A 214 39.83 25.66 -9.33
C LEU A 214 39.38 24.26 -8.95
N ARG A 215 39.08 23.40 -9.91
CA ARG A 215 38.70 22.00 -9.68
C ARG A 215 39.84 21.16 -9.10
N LEU A 216 41.07 21.35 -9.58
CA LEU A 216 42.22 20.62 -9.06
C LEU A 216 42.55 20.97 -7.61
N ARG A 217 42.41 22.24 -7.24
CA ARG A 217 42.62 22.70 -5.84
C ARG A 217 41.50 22.27 -4.89
N ASN A 218 40.30 21.96 -5.41
CA ASN A 218 39.13 21.61 -4.64
C ASN A 218 38.46 20.36 -5.23
N PRO A 219 39.07 19.18 -5.14
CA PRO A 219 38.65 17.99 -5.88
C PRO A 219 37.29 17.46 -5.45
N GLN A 220 36.90 17.64 -4.20
CA GLN A 220 35.66 17.07 -3.63
C GLN A 220 34.47 18.05 -3.54
N ARG A 221 34.72 19.34 -3.82
CA ARG A 221 33.66 20.33 -3.72
C ARG A 221 32.65 20.24 -4.87
N SER A 222 31.40 20.53 -4.61
CA SER A 222 30.37 20.63 -5.62
C SER A 222 30.64 21.78 -6.60
N VAL A 223 30.05 21.71 -7.80
CA VAL A 223 30.19 22.81 -8.79
C VAL A 223 29.56 24.10 -8.26
N ALA A 224 28.53 24.01 -7.39
CA ALA A 224 27.91 25.18 -6.77
C ALA A 224 28.88 25.90 -5.83
N GLU A 225 29.53 25.19 -4.91
CA GLU A 225 30.53 25.73 -4.00
C GLU A 225 31.75 26.31 -4.73
N LEU A 226 32.16 25.66 -5.84
CA LEU A 226 33.25 26.17 -6.66
C LEU A 226 32.86 27.45 -7.39
N ALA A 227 31.65 27.56 -7.90
CA ALA A 227 31.14 28.74 -8.58
C ALA A 227 31.05 29.95 -7.63
N GLU A 228 30.57 29.72 -6.42
CA GLU A 228 30.51 30.71 -5.35
C GLU A 228 31.90 31.24 -5.00
N ARG A 229 32.90 30.35 -4.81
CA ARG A 229 34.28 30.72 -4.53
C ARG A 229 34.95 31.50 -5.69
N ALA A 230 34.53 31.24 -6.89
CA ALA A 230 35.06 31.91 -8.07
C ALA A 230 34.32 33.20 -8.43
N GLY A 231 33.23 33.52 -7.72
CA GLY A 231 32.41 34.69 -8.03
C GLY A 231 31.70 34.61 -9.38
N ILE A 232 31.42 33.41 -9.91
CA ILE A 232 30.80 33.23 -11.22
C ILE A 232 29.54 32.37 -11.13
N PRO A 233 28.58 32.56 -12.04
CA PRO A 233 27.35 31.75 -12.04
C PRO A 233 27.65 30.24 -12.20
N LYS A 234 26.94 29.40 -11.43
CA LYS A 234 27.06 27.93 -11.51
C LYS A 234 26.93 27.37 -12.93
N PRO A 235 25.99 27.83 -13.80
CA PRO A 235 25.93 27.37 -15.19
C PRO A 235 27.19 27.66 -15.99
N THR A 236 27.81 28.82 -15.75
CA THR A 236 29.06 29.23 -16.41
C THR A 236 30.20 28.30 -16.04
N LEU A 237 30.41 28.02 -14.76
CA LEU A 237 31.44 27.09 -14.33
C LEU A 237 31.20 25.67 -14.84
N HIS A 238 29.94 25.22 -14.73
CA HIS A 238 29.52 23.91 -15.24
C HIS A 238 29.83 23.77 -16.74
N GLY A 239 29.50 24.77 -17.55
CA GLY A 239 29.83 24.79 -18.98
C GLY A 239 31.33 24.72 -19.26
N ARG A 240 32.13 25.44 -18.48
CA ARG A 240 33.64 25.39 -18.62
C ARG A 240 34.18 24.01 -18.28
N LEU A 241 33.72 23.38 -17.18
CA LEU A 241 34.14 22.04 -16.77
C LEU A 241 33.70 20.98 -17.79
N ARG A 242 32.50 21.09 -18.33
CA ARG A 242 32.00 20.23 -19.40
C ARG A 242 32.85 20.36 -20.66
N ARG A 243 33.22 21.60 -21.04
CA ARG A 243 34.09 21.84 -22.19
C ARG A 243 35.47 21.21 -22.03
N LEU A 244 36.03 21.23 -20.83
CA LEU A 244 37.28 20.53 -20.53
C LEU A 244 37.14 19.00 -20.70
N GLN A 245 36.03 18.41 -20.33
CA GLN A 245 35.76 16.99 -20.56
C GLN A 245 35.63 16.65 -22.05
N GLU A 246 34.91 17.48 -22.82
CA GLU A 246 34.78 17.32 -24.28
C GLU A 246 36.15 17.40 -24.99
N LEU A 247 36.96 18.36 -24.60
CA LEU A 247 38.31 18.50 -25.17
C LEU A 247 39.21 17.30 -24.84
N ALA A 248 39.12 16.80 -23.60
CA ALA A 248 39.86 15.61 -23.20
C ALA A 248 39.35 14.33 -23.88
N GLY A 249 38.08 14.28 -24.30
CA GLY A 249 37.49 13.13 -25.02
C GLY A 249 37.80 13.11 -26.53
N LYS A 250 38.11 14.25 -27.15
CA LYS A 250 38.53 14.27 -28.54
C LYS A 250 39.92 13.63 -28.64
N ARG A 251 39.99 12.52 -29.34
CA ARG A 251 41.30 11.92 -29.73
C ARG A 251 42.04 12.93 -30.59
N GLY A 252 43.24 13.30 -30.21
CA GLY A 252 44.18 13.90 -31.11
C GLY A 252 44.58 12.88 -32.19
#